data_2123f18115d67601f81b5e7fafec465a
#
_entry.id   2123f18115d67601f81b5e7fafec465a
#
_cell.length_a   1.000
_cell.length_b   1.000
_cell.length_c   1.000
_cell.angle_alpha   90.00
_cell.angle_beta   90.00
_cell.angle_gamma   90.00
#
_symmetry.space_group_name_H-M   'P 1'
#
loop_
_entity.id
_entity.type
_entity.pdbx_description
1 polymer ?
#
loop_
_entity_poly.entity_id
_entity_poly.type
_entity_poly.pdbx_seq_one_letter_code
_entity_poly.pdbx_strand_id
1 'polypeptide(L)'
;MLGLWGRWRSTTWLLVAVTLMSAGCSSDNGDASCGPVTQERLDPNSAIHLTTSAEEPRFLSDPPTSGPHVPGPPPTPVQQDPLPRLQQTAILEQGSVLLQYRDLTLAEEADLRELASDDVVVAPNPELPDLVVATAWTVKQVCSRLDEAVLEQFVADHAREVDPHEAE
;
A
#
# COMPACT_ATOMS: atom_id res chain seq x y z
N MET A 1 18.40 27.17 -87.01
CA MET A 1 19.08 27.99 -85.99
C MET A 1 18.32 27.90 -84.67
N LEU A 2 19.02 27.49 -83.61
CA LEU A 2 18.63 27.65 -82.20
C LEU A 2 17.27 27.14 -81.76
N GLY A 3 17.12 26.09 -81.13
CA GLY A 3 17.48 25.31 -80.02
C GLY A 3 17.06 25.94 -78.68
N LEU A 4 15.91 25.57 -78.05
CA LEU A 4 15.62 25.90 -76.67
C LEU A 4 15.10 24.64 -75.98
N TRP A 5 15.99 24.13 -75.11
CA TRP A 5 15.74 23.00 -74.26
C TRP A 5 14.95 23.43 -73.00
N GLY A 6 13.74 22.94 -72.83
CA GLY A 6 12.92 23.12 -71.64
C GLY A 6 13.26 22.04 -70.60
N ARG A 7 13.88 22.46 -69.50
CA ARG A 7 14.18 21.59 -68.33
C ARG A 7 12.88 21.34 -67.55
N TRP A 8 12.42 20.11 -67.52
CA TRP A 8 11.39 19.67 -66.59
C TRP A 8 12.03 19.45 -65.19
N ARG A 9 11.53 20.20 -64.23
CA ARG A 9 11.87 20.03 -62.80
C ARG A 9 10.83 19.10 -62.22
N SER A 10 11.19 17.83 -61.94
CA SER A 10 10.42 16.88 -61.21
C SER A 10 10.41 17.25 -59.73
N THR A 11 9.23 17.67 -59.23
CA THR A 11 9.02 17.92 -57.80
C THR A 11 8.59 16.60 -57.17
N THR A 12 9.52 15.96 -56.46
CA THR A 12 9.23 14.74 -55.70
C THR A 12 8.59 15.11 -54.37
N TRP A 13 7.32 14.78 -54.23
CA TRP A 13 6.60 14.90 -52.95
C TRP A 13 6.97 13.73 -52.05
N LEU A 14 7.70 14.00 -50.99
CA LEU A 14 7.98 13.05 -49.88
C LEU A 14 6.73 13.00 -48.99
N LEU A 15 5.96 11.91 -49.10
CA LEU A 15 4.92 11.57 -48.14
C LEU A 15 5.58 11.04 -46.87
N VAL A 16 5.59 11.85 -45.82
CA VAL A 16 5.96 11.42 -44.48
C VAL A 16 4.76 10.73 -43.85
N ALA A 17 4.80 9.42 -43.79
CA ALA A 17 3.83 8.63 -43.06
C ALA A 17 4.15 8.73 -41.53
N VAL A 18 3.35 9.50 -40.81
CA VAL A 18 3.37 9.54 -39.34
C VAL A 18 2.60 8.33 -38.84
N THR A 19 3.31 7.30 -38.43
CA THR A 19 2.74 6.17 -37.66
C THR A 19 2.49 6.61 -36.22
N LEU A 20 1.22 6.86 -35.88
CA LEU A 20 0.79 6.98 -34.48
C LEU A 20 0.93 5.60 -33.82
N MET A 21 1.94 5.44 -32.97
CA MET A 21 2.00 4.35 -32.01
C MET A 21 0.99 4.67 -30.89
N SER A 22 -0.20 4.07 -30.96
CA SER A 22 -1.12 3.99 -29.84
C SER A 22 -0.48 3.07 -28.77
N ALA A 23 0.08 3.67 -27.73
CA ALA A 23 0.41 2.96 -26.50
C ALA A 23 -0.93 2.48 -25.89
N GLY A 24 -1.29 1.23 -26.14
CA GLY A 24 -2.38 0.56 -25.45
C GLY A 24 -1.97 0.37 -24.00
N CYS A 25 -2.57 1.10 -23.08
CA CYS A 25 -2.58 0.71 -21.66
C CYS A 25 -3.42 -0.57 -21.56
N SER A 26 -2.77 -1.71 -21.56
CA SER A 26 -3.38 -2.96 -21.11
C SER A 26 -3.58 -2.85 -19.61
N SER A 27 -4.81 -2.64 -19.18
CA SER A 27 -5.22 -2.85 -17.80
C SER A 27 -5.29 -4.36 -17.59
N ASP A 28 -4.18 -5.00 -17.27
CA ASP A 28 -4.16 -6.37 -16.77
C ASP A 28 -4.72 -6.37 -15.34
N ASN A 29 -6.06 -6.36 -15.22
CA ASN A 29 -6.76 -6.51 -13.95
C ASN A 29 -6.97 -7.98 -13.55
N GLY A 30 -6.31 -8.92 -14.19
CA GLY A 30 -6.58 -10.37 -14.02
C GLY A 30 -5.59 -11.12 -13.13
N ASP A 31 -4.46 -10.52 -12.76
CA ASP A 31 -3.39 -11.26 -12.06
C ASP A 31 -2.60 -10.41 -11.04
N ALA A 32 -3.12 -9.28 -10.62
CA ALA A 32 -2.47 -8.45 -9.62
C ALA A 32 -2.42 -9.17 -8.27
N SER A 33 -1.25 -9.23 -7.65
CA SER A 33 -1.01 -9.82 -6.33
C SER A 33 -1.73 -9.08 -5.22
N CYS A 34 -1.87 -7.76 -5.36
CA CYS A 34 -2.53 -6.87 -4.41
C CYS A 34 -3.63 -6.06 -5.08
N GLY A 35 -4.68 -5.79 -4.34
CA GLY A 35 -5.71 -4.83 -4.71
C GLY A 35 -5.20 -3.38 -4.65
N PRO A 36 -6.03 -2.41 -5.04
CA PRO A 36 -5.67 -1.01 -4.94
C PRO A 36 -5.50 -0.59 -3.47
N VAL A 37 -4.63 0.39 -3.24
CA VAL A 37 -4.58 1.11 -1.96
C VAL A 37 -5.90 1.84 -1.76
N THR A 38 -6.54 1.66 -0.60
CA THR A 38 -7.82 2.26 -0.26
C THR A 38 -7.66 3.24 0.89
N GLN A 39 -8.16 4.45 0.70
CA GLN A 39 -8.32 5.44 1.76
C GLN A 39 -9.59 5.13 2.55
N GLU A 40 -9.46 4.86 3.83
CA GLU A 40 -10.59 4.61 4.72
C GLU A 40 -10.98 5.89 5.49
N ARG A 41 -12.21 5.91 5.98
CA ARG A 41 -12.68 7.04 6.78
C ARG A 41 -12.05 7.00 8.18
N LEU A 42 -11.56 8.15 8.64
CA LEU A 42 -11.10 8.31 10.02
C LEU A 42 -12.22 7.96 11.01
N ASP A 43 -11.91 7.13 12.00
CA ASP A 43 -12.83 6.84 13.10
C ASP A 43 -12.96 8.10 13.98
N PRO A 44 -14.18 8.57 14.26
CA PRO A 44 -14.39 9.75 15.10
C PRO A 44 -13.91 9.58 16.55
N ASN A 45 -13.61 8.35 16.95
CA ASN A 45 -13.10 8.03 18.29
C ASN A 45 -11.57 7.85 18.32
N SER A 46 -10.86 8.21 17.26
CA SER A 46 -9.40 8.02 17.13
C SER A 46 -8.61 8.70 18.25
N ALA A 47 -9.08 9.83 18.77
CA ALA A 47 -8.42 10.53 19.90
C ALA A 47 -8.70 9.88 21.28
N ILE A 48 -9.37 8.74 21.35
CA ILE A 48 -9.69 8.09 22.63
C ILE A 48 -8.59 7.10 23.02
N HIS A 49 -7.86 7.45 24.07
CA HIS A 49 -6.91 6.57 24.73
C HIS A 49 -7.63 5.64 25.72
N LEU A 50 -7.48 4.36 25.55
CA LEU A 50 -8.08 3.33 26.41
C LEU A 50 -7.00 2.66 27.28
N THR A 51 -7.43 2.01 28.34
CA THR A 51 -6.55 1.14 29.14
C THR A 51 -6.55 -0.28 28.55
N THR A 52 -5.50 -1.05 28.80
CA THR A 52 -5.39 -2.45 28.36
C THR A 52 -6.49 -3.38 28.89
N SER A 53 -7.21 -2.97 29.93
CA SER A 53 -8.33 -3.71 30.52
C SER A 53 -9.71 -3.24 30.02
N ALA A 54 -9.75 -2.28 29.09
CA ALA A 54 -11.01 -1.83 28.51
C ALA A 54 -11.63 -2.92 27.63
N GLU A 55 -12.96 -2.94 27.57
CA GLU A 55 -13.67 -3.75 26.58
C GLU A 55 -13.31 -3.24 25.18
N GLU A 56 -13.07 -4.18 24.27
CA GLU A 56 -12.69 -3.82 22.90
C GLU A 56 -13.82 -3.06 22.19
N PRO A 57 -13.56 -1.85 21.70
CA PRO A 57 -14.57 -1.06 21.00
C PRO A 57 -14.87 -1.64 19.62
N ARG A 58 -15.93 -1.14 18.98
CA ARG A 58 -16.17 -1.39 17.57
C ARG A 58 -15.27 -0.50 16.74
N PHE A 59 -14.53 -1.10 15.80
CA PHE A 59 -13.79 -0.40 14.77
C PHE A 59 -14.60 -0.28 13.47
N LEU A 60 -14.25 0.70 12.64
CA LEU A 60 -14.92 0.93 11.35
C LEU A 60 -14.54 -0.10 10.28
N SER A 61 -13.37 -0.71 10.41
CA SER A 61 -12.86 -1.73 9.48
C SER A 61 -12.08 -2.82 10.22
N ASP A 62 -11.81 -3.92 9.53
CA ASP A 62 -11.04 -5.05 10.05
C ASP A 62 -10.04 -5.53 8.98
N PRO A 63 -8.72 -5.51 9.24
CA PRO A 63 -8.05 -4.86 10.36
C PRO A 63 -8.36 -3.36 10.44
N PRO A 64 -8.33 -2.74 11.65
CA PRO A 64 -8.60 -1.31 11.78
C PRO A 64 -7.46 -0.47 11.19
N THR A 65 -7.81 0.68 10.62
CA THR A 65 -6.84 1.67 10.12
C THR A 65 -6.84 2.96 10.94
N SER A 66 -7.80 3.11 11.85
CA SER A 66 -7.89 4.21 12.82
C SER A 66 -8.86 3.81 13.93
N GLY A 67 -8.87 4.55 15.03
CA GLY A 67 -9.81 4.31 16.12
C GLY A 67 -9.18 4.43 17.50
N PRO A 68 -9.93 4.09 18.55
CA PRO A 68 -9.41 4.06 19.91
C PRO A 68 -8.19 3.15 20.02
N HIS A 69 -7.25 3.52 20.86
CA HIS A 69 -6.01 2.78 21.03
C HIS A 69 -5.50 2.82 22.47
N VAL A 70 -4.53 1.97 22.76
CA VAL A 70 -3.84 1.94 24.06
C VAL A 70 -2.49 2.64 23.90
N PRO A 71 -2.26 3.78 24.58
CA PRO A 71 -0.98 4.46 24.49
C PRO A 71 0.15 3.59 25.05
N GLY A 72 1.29 3.63 24.41
CA GLY A 72 2.45 2.86 24.84
C GLY A 72 3.59 2.95 23.81
N PRO A 73 4.77 2.43 24.18
CA PRO A 73 5.86 2.34 23.21
C PRO A 73 5.46 1.40 22.06
N PRO A 74 6.01 1.62 20.86
CA PRO A 74 5.82 0.69 19.75
C PRO A 74 6.30 -0.71 20.14
N PRO A 75 5.63 -1.76 19.67
CA PRO A 75 6.11 -3.13 19.90
C PRO A 75 7.40 -3.39 19.11
N THR A 76 8.03 -4.53 19.37
CA THR A 76 9.13 -4.99 18.50
C THR A 76 8.67 -5.12 17.05
N PRO A 77 9.53 -4.85 16.07
CA PRO A 77 9.14 -4.88 14.66
C PRO A 77 8.57 -6.22 14.17
N VAL A 78 9.01 -7.34 14.73
CA VAL A 78 8.48 -8.67 14.41
C VAL A 78 7.73 -9.24 15.60
N GLN A 79 6.46 -9.54 15.40
CA GLN A 79 5.58 -10.16 16.37
C GLN A 79 5.45 -11.67 16.10
N GLN A 80 5.35 -12.45 17.18
CA GLN A 80 5.13 -13.90 17.09
C GLN A 80 3.66 -14.27 17.26
N ASP A 81 2.89 -13.41 17.90
CA ASP A 81 1.46 -13.59 18.19
C ASP A 81 0.62 -12.51 17.52
N PRO A 82 -0.68 -12.76 17.26
CA PRO A 82 -1.60 -11.75 16.76
C PRO A 82 -1.71 -10.56 17.71
N LEU A 83 -1.76 -9.36 17.13
CA LEU A 83 -1.89 -8.12 17.89
C LEU A 83 -3.36 -7.81 18.18
N PRO A 84 -3.73 -7.44 19.42
CA PRO A 84 -5.05 -6.88 19.71
C PRO A 84 -5.33 -5.62 18.85
N ARG A 85 -6.58 -5.42 18.44
CA ARG A 85 -6.94 -4.27 17.57
C ARG A 85 -6.59 -2.90 18.15
N LEU A 86 -6.71 -2.73 19.48
CA LEU A 86 -6.27 -1.52 20.18
C LEU A 86 -4.76 -1.25 20.07
N GLN A 87 -3.96 -2.30 19.93
CA GLN A 87 -2.52 -2.17 19.72
C GLN A 87 -2.21 -1.95 18.23
N GLN A 88 -2.99 -2.56 17.32
CA GLN A 88 -2.87 -2.28 15.89
C GLN A 88 -3.04 -0.79 15.61
N THR A 89 -4.12 -0.18 16.13
CA THR A 89 -4.38 1.26 15.97
C THR A 89 -3.32 2.14 16.63
N ALA A 90 -2.77 1.73 17.78
CA ALA A 90 -1.68 2.45 18.43
C ALA A 90 -0.38 2.50 17.58
N ILE A 91 -0.08 1.41 16.87
CA ILE A 91 1.05 1.35 15.93
C ILE A 91 0.85 2.35 14.79
N LEU A 92 -0.34 2.37 14.21
CA LEU A 92 -0.66 3.22 13.05
C LEU A 92 -0.68 4.70 13.44
N GLU A 93 -1.19 5.04 14.62
CA GLU A 93 -1.20 6.41 15.14
C GLU A 93 0.22 6.98 15.29
N GLN A 94 1.18 6.14 15.64
CA GLN A 94 2.59 6.53 15.75
C GLN A 94 3.29 6.70 14.38
N GLY A 95 2.54 6.56 13.28
CA GLY A 95 3.05 6.69 11.92
C GLY A 95 3.74 5.44 11.40
N SER A 96 3.61 4.30 12.07
CA SER A 96 4.16 3.04 11.58
C SER A 96 3.20 2.35 10.62
N VAL A 97 3.75 1.54 9.72
CA VAL A 97 3.00 0.60 8.89
C VAL A 97 2.91 -0.74 9.63
N LEU A 98 1.73 -1.37 9.57
CA LEU A 98 1.52 -2.73 10.08
C LEU A 98 1.25 -3.67 8.91
N LEU A 99 2.15 -4.63 8.69
CA LEU A 99 2.01 -5.72 7.73
C LEU A 99 1.50 -6.95 8.48
N GLN A 100 0.27 -7.35 8.22
CA GLN A 100 -0.32 -8.54 8.84
C GLN A 100 -0.44 -9.65 7.81
N TYR A 101 -0.25 -10.90 8.24
CA TYR A 101 -0.29 -12.06 7.36
C TYR A 101 -1.01 -13.24 8.00
N ARG A 102 -1.53 -14.12 7.13
CA ARG A 102 -2.01 -15.46 7.49
C ARG A 102 -1.58 -16.48 6.43
N ASP A 103 -1.52 -17.74 6.82
CA ASP A 103 -1.35 -18.89 5.93
C ASP A 103 -0.17 -18.79 4.93
N LEU A 104 0.85 -17.99 5.22
CA LEU A 104 2.08 -17.93 4.45
C LEU A 104 2.92 -19.19 4.69
N THR A 105 3.70 -19.59 3.71
CA THR A 105 4.77 -20.58 3.89
C THR A 105 5.89 -20.01 4.76
N LEU A 106 6.72 -20.87 5.35
CA LEU A 106 7.86 -20.42 6.16
C LEU A 106 8.85 -19.54 5.38
N ALA A 107 8.99 -19.75 4.08
CA ALA A 107 9.84 -18.91 3.24
C ALA A 107 9.21 -17.53 3.03
N GLU A 108 7.95 -17.46 2.62
CA GLU A 108 7.23 -16.19 2.46
C GLU A 108 7.13 -15.39 3.77
N GLU A 109 6.97 -16.08 4.90
CA GLU A 109 6.98 -15.43 6.20
C GLU A 109 8.36 -14.83 6.52
N ALA A 110 9.45 -15.53 6.16
CA ALA A 110 10.80 -15.01 6.35
C ALA A 110 11.04 -13.77 5.46
N ASP A 111 10.62 -13.84 4.19
CA ASP A 111 10.73 -12.72 3.24
C ASP A 111 9.94 -11.50 3.73
N LEU A 112 8.68 -11.69 4.18
CA LEU A 112 7.88 -10.60 4.74
C LEU A 112 8.51 -9.96 5.98
N ARG A 113 9.16 -10.76 6.84
CA ARG A 113 9.83 -10.28 8.05
C ARG A 113 11.07 -9.43 7.74
N GLU A 114 11.66 -9.55 6.57
CA GLU A 114 12.78 -8.69 6.14
C GLU A 114 12.35 -7.23 5.94
N LEU A 115 11.05 -6.97 5.72
CA LEU A 115 10.51 -5.62 5.63
C LEU A 115 10.36 -4.93 7.00
N ALA A 116 10.48 -5.67 8.11
CA ALA A 116 10.33 -5.13 9.45
C ALA A 116 11.43 -4.12 9.79
N SER A 117 11.05 -3.00 10.41
CA SER A 117 11.96 -1.92 10.80
C SER A 117 11.36 -1.14 11.98
N ASP A 118 12.01 -0.05 12.39
CA ASP A 118 11.47 0.83 13.43
C ASP A 118 10.12 1.45 13.06
N ASP A 119 9.86 1.61 11.76
CA ASP A 119 8.62 2.18 11.22
C ASP A 119 7.68 1.11 10.61
N VAL A 120 8.04 -0.17 10.66
CA VAL A 120 7.26 -1.28 10.08
C VAL A 120 7.15 -2.44 11.05
N VAL A 121 5.93 -2.76 11.44
CA VAL A 121 5.64 -3.92 12.29
C VAL A 121 5.06 -5.04 11.43
N VAL A 122 5.57 -6.25 11.59
CA VAL A 122 5.07 -7.48 10.95
C VAL A 122 4.46 -8.39 12.01
N ALA A 123 3.22 -8.83 11.81
CA ALA A 123 2.50 -9.65 12.77
C ALA A 123 1.62 -10.71 12.09
N PRO A 124 1.50 -11.93 12.67
CA PRO A 124 0.48 -12.87 12.23
C PRO A 124 -0.92 -12.36 12.58
N ASN A 125 -1.90 -12.69 11.73
CA ASN A 125 -3.31 -12.47 12.02
C ASN A 125 -4.18 -13.50 11.28
N PRO A 126 -4.62 -14.57 11.92
CA PRO A 126 -5.39 -15.65 11.28
C PRO A 126 -6.79 -15.24 10.83
N GLU A 127 -7.28 -14.08 11.26
CA GLU A 127 -8.63 -13.56 10.93
C GLU A 127 -8.63 -12.63 9.69
N LEU A 128 -7.48 -12.46 9.00
CA LEU A 128 -7.40 -11.61 7.82
C LEU A 128 -8.35 -12.07 6.70
N PRO A 129 -8.88 -11.14 5.91
CA PRO A 129 -9.70 -11.47 4.74
C PRO A 129 -8.89 -12.15 3.62
N ASP A 130 -7.57 -11.94 3.56
CA ASP A 130 -6.67 -12.49 2.54
C ASP A 130 -5.26 -12.74 3.12
N LEU A 131 -4.29 -13.19 2.29
CA LEU A 131 -2.98 -13.65 2.77
C LEU A 131 -2.16 -12.57 3.46
N VAL A 132 -2.15 -11.33 2.91
CA VAL A 132 -1.45 -10.20 3.51
C VAL A 132 -2.35 -8.96 3.47
N VAL A 133 -2.34 -8.21 4.57
CA VAL A 133 -2.96 -6.88 4.63
C VAL A 133 -1.95 -5.88 5.17
N ALA A 134 -1.65 -4.86 4.37
CA ALA A 134 -0.88 -3.71 4.79
C ALA A 134 -1.82 -2.59 5.26
N THR A 135 -1.54 -2.04 6.44
CA THR A 135 -2.29 -0.91 7.00
C THR A 135 -1.34 0.20 7.43
N ALA A 136 -1.76 1.43 7.19
CA ALA A 136 -1.22 2.65 7.75
C ALA A 136 -2.39 3.50 8.26
N TRP A 137 -2.13 4.68 8.84
CA TRP A 137 -3.22 5.51 9.35
C TRP A 137 -4.21 5.89 8.25
N THR A 138 -5.46 5.44 8.39
CA THR A 138 -6.56 5.59 7.43
C THR A 138 -6.33 4.95 6.05
N VAL A 139 -5.32 4.11 5.88
CA VAL A 139 -4.99 3.51 4.58
C VAL A 139 -4.86 1.99 4.70
N LYS A 140 -5.33 1.27 3.68
CA LYS A 140 -5.27 -0.20 3.63
C LYS A 140 -5.01 -0.71 2.22
N GLN A 141 -4.23 -1.77 2.12
CA GLN A 141 -4.07 -2.58 0.91
C GLN A 141 -4.18 -4.06 1.25
N VAL A 142 -4.91 -4.81 0.44
CA VAL A 142 -5.13 -6.26 0.61
C VAL A 142 -4.46 -7.01 -0.51
N CYS A 143 -3.68 -8.04 -0.17
CA CYS A 143 -2.92 -8.85 -1.12
C CYS A 143 -3.31 -10.33 -1.03
N SER A 144 -3.65 -10.92 -2.15
CA SER A 144 -3.95 -12.36 -2.29
C SER A 144 -2.70 -13.23 -2.43
N ARG A 145 -1.55 -12.61 -2.61
CA ARG A 145 -0.21 -13.23 -2.64
C ARG A 145 0.79 -12.28 -2.00
N LEU A 146 1.90 -12.83 -1.49
CA LEU A 146 3.03 -12.01 -1.10
C LEU A 146 3.64 -11.35 -2.35
N ASP A 147 3.80 -10.04 -2.30
CA ASP A 147 4.47 -9.22 -3.31
C ASP A 147 5.28 -8.15 -2.59
N GLU A 148 6.53 -8.49 -2.35
CA GLU A 148 7.45 -7.64 -1.59
C GLU A 148 7.58 -6.25 -2.19
N ALA A 149 7.70 -6.16 -3.53
CA ALA A 149 7.87 -4.87 -4.20
C ALA A 149 6.66 -3.95 -4.02
N VAL A 150 5.44 -4.50 -4.03
CA VAL A 150 4.20 -3.75 -3.77
C VAL A 150 4.13 -3.32 -2.30
N LEU A 151 4.54 -4.21 -1.37
CA LEU A 151 4.55 -3.89 0.05
C LEU A 151 5.64 -2.87 0.41
N GLU A 152 6.84 -2.97 -0.18
CA GLU A 152 7.89 -1.95 -0.06
C GLU A 152 7.40 -0.57 -0.54
N GLN A 153 6.68 -0.54 -1.66
CA GLN A 153 6.10 0.71 -2.16
C GLN A 153 5.05 1.26 -1.19
N PHE A 154 4.17 0.41 -0.66
CA PHE A 154 3.19 0.82 0.35
C PHE A 154 3.88 1.42 1.60
N VAL A 155 4.93 0.76 2.09
CA VAL A 155 5.73 1.25 3.22
C VAL A 155 6.39 2.60 2.89
N ALA A 156 7.00 2.73 1.71
CA ALA A 156 7.66 3.98 1.31
C ALA A 156 6.70 5.15 1.22
N ASP A 157 5.45 4.90 0.82
CA ASP A 157 4.43 5.93 0.65
C ASP A 157 3.75 6.33 1.96
N HIS A 158 3.65 5.40 2.95
CA HIS A 158 2.79 5.58 4.12
C HIS A 158 3.49 5.47 5.48
N ALA A 159 4.73 4.99 5.56
CA ALA A 159 5.46 5.02 6.82
C ALA A 159 5.76 6.47 7.24
N ARG A 160 5.58 6.77 8.55
CA ARG A 160 5.71 8.10 9.15
C ARG A 160 4.57 9.08 8.82
N GLU A 161 3.47 8.61 8.26
CA GLU A 161 2.24 9.38 8.23
C GLU A 161 1.60 9.37 9.64
N VAL A 162 1.86 10.41 10.42
CA VAL A 162 1.29 10.57 11.77
C VAL A 162 -0.12 11.15 11.71
N ASP A 163 -0.94 10.81 12.71
CA ASP A 163 -2.22 11.48 12.90
C ASP A 163 -2.00 13.00 13.06
N PRO A 164 -2.71 13.85 12.29
CA PRO A 164 -2.65 15.29 12.45
C PRO A 164 -2.97 15.80 13.88
N HIS A 165 -3.63 14.99 14.69
CA HIS A 165 -3.96 15.35 16.08
C HIS A 165 -2.78 15.19 17.06
N GLU A 166 -1.75 14.43 16.71
CA GLU A 166 -0.52 14.27 17.52
C GLU A 166 0.56 15.32 17.18
N ALA A 167 0.36 16.11 16.13
CA ALA A 167 1.34 17.11 15.67
C ALA A 167 1.20 18.48 16.39
N GLU A 168 0.32 18.62 17.38
CA GLU A 168 0.15 19.79 18.25
C GLU A 168 0.70 19.47 19.66
#